data_b29a08106e2cac130e6c569c6ec349d9
#
_entry.id   b29a08106e2cac130e6c569c6ec349d9
#
_cell.length_a   1.000
_cell.length_b   1.000
_cell.length_c   1.000
_cell.angle_alpha   90.00
_cell.angle_beta   90.00
_cell.angle_gamma   90.00
#
_symmetry.space_group_name_H-M   'P 1'
#
loop_
_entity.id
_entity.type
_entity.pdbx_description
1 polymer ?
#
loop_
_entity_poly.entity_id
_entity_poly.type
_entity_poly.pdbx_seq_one_letter_code
_entity_poly.pdbx_strand_id
1 'polypeptide(L)'
;MISQSQQDIAQVCDDIRELLLEKNRKYGDSALNPVRVFSKASTLEQIKVRLDDKLSRLRNAQNDEDEDVISDLIGYLVLYRVALIQQSRFDYGALM
;
A
#
# COMPACT_ATOMS: atom_id res chain seq x y z
N MET A 1 17.44 -2.02 -26.73
CA MET A 1 18.20 -1.53 -25.56
C MET A 1 17.29 -0.75 -24.65
N ILE A 2 17.33 -1.04 -23.34
CA ILE A 2 16.49 -0.37 -22.37
C ILE A 2 17.12 0.99 -22.02
N SER A 3 16.31 2.05 -22.02
CA SER A 3 16.79 3.40 -21.64
C SER A 3 17.11 3.47 -20.14
N GLN A 4 17.86 4.47 -19.73
CA GLN A 4 18.13 4.70 -18.31
C GLN A 4 16.84 4.91 -17.52
N SER A 5 15.88 5.65 -18.07
CA SER A 5 14.59 5.86 -17.42
C SER A 5 13.83 4.56 -17.21
N GLN A 6 13.84 3.68 -18.20
CA GLN A 6 13.21 2.36 -18.06
C GLN A 6 13.87 1.52 -16.99
N GLN A 7 15.20 1.56 -16.90
CA GLN A 7 15.93 0.87 -15.84
C GLN A 7 15.58 1.42 -14.46
N ASP A 8 15.50 2.74 -14.33
CA ASP A 8 15.17 3.40 -13.06
C ASP A 8 13.73 3.09 -12.64
N ILE A 9 12.78 3.11 -13.57
CA ILE A 9 11.38 2.73 -13.30
C ILE A 9 11.32 1.28 -12.78
N ALA A 10 11.99 0.37 -13.46
CA ALA A 10 12.02 -1.03 -13.05
C ALA A 10 12.62 -1.19 -11.64
N GLN A 11 13.70 -0.47 -11.36
CA GLN A 11 14.36 -0.54 -10.04
C GLN A 11 13.44 -0.05 -8.94
N VAL A 12 12.77 1.10 -9.14
CA VAL A 12 11.83 1.65 -8.14
C VAL A 12 10.69 0.66 -7.90
N CYS A 13 10.14 0.08 -8.96
CA CYS A 13 9.06 -0.92 -8.82
C CYS A 13 9.53 -2.15 -8.07
N ASP A 14 10.74 -2.64 -8.35
CA ASP A 14 11.32 -3.78 -7.64
C ASP A 14 11.54 -3.47 -6.16
N ASP A 15 12.02 -2.28 -5.84
CA ASP A 15 12.26 -1.87 -4.45
C ASP A 15 10.94 -1.81 -3.67
N ILE A 16 9.89 -1.26 -4.26
CA ILE A 16 8.57 -1.21 -3.63
C ILE A 16 8.01 -2.62 -3.45
N ARG A 17 8.15 -3.46 -4.45
CA ARG A 17 7.75 -4.87 -4.38
C ARG A 17 8.42 -5.57 -3.19
N GLU A 18 9.73 -5.49 -3.09
CA GLU A 18 10.49 -6.12 -2.01
C GLU A 18 10.05 -5.59 -0.63
N LEU A 19 9.88 -4.27 -0.52
CA LEU A 19 9.43 -3.64 0.71
C LEU A 19 8.07 -4.16 1.15
N LEU A 20 7.11 -4.22 0.23
CA LEU A 20 5.74 -4.64 0.55
C LEU A 20 5.67 -6.11 0.90
N LEU A 21 6.38 -6.97 0.16
CA LEU A 21 6.40 -8.41 0.45
C LEU A 21 7.03 -8.67 1.83
N GLU A 22 8.11 -7.98 2.16
CA GLU A 22 8.76 -8.13 3.47
C GLU A 22 7.84 -7.66 4.60
N LYS A 23 7.19 -6.50 4.45
CA LYS A 23 6.26 -6.00 5.45
C LYS A 23 5.05 -6.92 5.62
N ASN A 24 4.52 -7.45 4.52
CA ASN A 24 3.41 -8.39 4.56
C ASN A 24 3.79 -9.65 5.33
N ARG A 25 4.97 -10.20 5.03
CA ARG A 25 5.49 -11.36 5.75
C ARG A 25 5.67 -11.07 7.24
N LYS A 26 6.26 -9.92 7.56
CA LYS A 26 6.61 -9.55 8.94
C LYS A 26 5.37 -9.27 9.79
N TYR A 27 4.37 -8.61 9.22
CA TYR A 27 3.19 -8.14 9.94
C TYR A 27 1.93 -8.98 9.67
N GLY A 28 2.06 -10.13 9.00
CA GLY A 28 0.97 -11.09 8.86
C GLY A 28 -0.22 -10.59 8.07
N ASP A 29 0.00 -9.90 6.97
CA ASP A 29 -1.07 -9.41 6.08
C ASP A 29 -2.03 -8.40 6.73
N SER A 30 -1.57 -7.69 7.76
CA SER A 30 -2.44 -6.84 8.57
C SER A 30 -3.05 -5.65 7.81
N ALA A 31 -2.41 -5.16 6.74
CA ALA A 31 -2.96 -4.06 5.94
C ALA A 31 -4.20 -4.49 5.15
N LEU A 32 -4.23 -5.73 4.66
CA LEU A 32 -5.33 -6.28 3.86
C LEU A 32 -6.35 -7.03 4.71
N ASN A 33 -5.92 -7.53 5.86
CA ASN A 33 -6.78 -8.23 6.83
C ASN A 33 -6.60 -7.61 8.22
N PRO A 34 -7.07 -6.38 8.42
CA PRO A 34 -6.89 -5.69 9.69
C PRO A 34 -7.73 -6.31 10.81
N VAL A 35 -7.20 -6.21 12.03
CA VAL A 35 -7.97 -6.53 13.24
C VAL A 35 -9.06 -5.46 13.40
N ARG A 36 -10.30 -5.91 13.68
CA ARG A 36 -11.47 -5.01 13.76
C ARG A 36 -12.11 -5.06 15.15
N VAL A 37 -11.30 -4.84 16.19
CA VAL A 37 -11.81 -4.82 17.57
C VAL A 37 -12.54 -3.51 17.84
N PHE A 38 -11.89 -2.39 17.56
CA PHE A 38 -12.46 -1.05 17.79
C PHE A 38 -13.10 -0.49 16.52
N SER A 39 -12.36 -0.47 15.43
CA SER A 39 -12.85 0.04 14.15
C SER A 39 -13.54 -1.06 13.36
N LYS A 40 -14.73 -0.77 12.85
CA LYS A 40 -15.47 -1.64 11.93
C LYS A 40 -15.32 -1.21 10.48
N ALA A 41 -14.45 -0.25 10.21
CA ALA A 41 -14.21 0.23 8.85
C ALA A 41 -13.72 -0.89 7.94
N SER A 42 -14.12 -0.84 6.66
CA SER A 42 -13.67 -1.79 5.65
C SER A 42 -12.17 -1.68 5.43
N THR A 43 -11.57 -2.71 4.84
CA THR A 43 -10.15 -2.68 4.46
C THR A 43 -9.84 -1.47 3.57
N LEU A 44 -10.70 -1.19 2.57
CA LEU A 44 -10.50 -0.05 1.68
C LEU A 44 -10.53 1.29 2.45
N GLU A 45 -11.48 1.47 3.36
CA GLU A 45 -11.56 2.70 4.15
C GLU A 45 -10.35 2.86 5.07
N GLN A 46 -9.85 1.79 5.66
CA GLN A 46 -8.67 1.85 6.50
C GLN A 46 -7.42 2.22 5.68
N ILE A 47 -7.28 1.70 4.46
CA ILE A 47 -6.18 2.06 3.56
C ILE A 47 -6.29 3.54 3.15
N LYS A 48 -7.50 4.03 2.85
CA LYS A 48 -7.73 5.45 2.52
C LYS A 48 -7.28 6.36 3.65
N VAL A 49 -7.53 6.01 4.90
CA VAL A 49 -7.06 6.77 6.06
C VAL A 49 -5.53 6.85 6.07
N ARG A 50 -4.85 5.74 5.77
CA ARG A 50 -3.39 5.73 5.69
C ARG A 50 -2.87 6.61 4.55
N LEU A 51 -3.55 6.59 3.40
CA LEU A 51 -3.20 7.47 2.28
C LEU A 51 -3.34 8.95 2.67
N ASP A 52 -4.43 9.31 3.31
CA ASP A 52 -4.66 10.68 3.78
C ASP A 52 -3.57 11.12 4.78
N ASP A 53 -3.16 10.23 5.67
CA ASP A 53 -2.09 10.50 6.63
C ASP A 53 -0.77 10.80 5.91
N LYS A 54 -0.41 10.01 4.88
CA LYS A 54 0.81 10.25 4.12
C LYS A 54 0.75 11.53 3.31
N LEU A 55 -0.40 11.86 2.74
CA LEU A 55 -0.61 13.14 2.04
C LEU A 55 -0.47 14.31 3.00
N SER A 56 -0.99 14.19 4.21
CA SER A 56 -0.85 15.22 5.24
C SER A 56 0.63 15.46 5.60
N ARG A 57 1.41 14.39 5.72
CA ARG A 57 2.85 14.49 6.00
C ARG A 57 3.60 15.20 4.87
N LEU A 58 3.27 14.88 3.61
CA LEU A 58 3.86 15.57 2.46
C LEU A 58 3.51 17.06 2.46
N ARG A 59 2.25 17.39 2.69
CA ARG A 59 1.78 18.78 2.71
C ARG A 59 2.48 19.60 3.79
N ASN A 60 2.70 19.02 4.95
CA ASN A 60 3.30 19.70 6.09
C ASN A 60 4.83 19.66 6.09
N ALA A 61 5.43 19.12 5.02
CA ALA A 61 6.88 18.98 4.87
C ALA A 61 7.54 18.35 6.11
N GLN A 62 6.86 17.35 6.69
CA GLN A 62 7.41 16.59 7.81
C GLN A 62 8.52 15.69 7.31
N ASN A 63 9.76 16.12 7.54
CA ASN A 63 10.95 15.34 7.22
C ASN A 63 11.37 14.55 8.45
N ASP A 64 10.86 13.34 8.56
CA ASP A 64 11.38 12.39 9.50
C ASP A 64 12.47 11.60 8.77
N GLU A 65 13.71 11.65 9.25
CA GLU A 65 14.85 11.02 8.56
C GLU A 65 14.66 9.51 8.40
N ASP A 66 13.85 8.90 9.28
CA ASP A 66 13.58 7.47 9.27
C ASP A 66 12.37 7.10 8.42
N GLU A 67 11.70 8.07 7.80
CA GLU A 67 10.47 7.81 7.06
C GLU A 67 10.59 8.27 5.60
N ASP A 68 10.41 7.33 4.69
CA ASP A 68 10.26 7.61 3.26
C ASP A 68 8.78 7.72 2.93
N VAL A 69 8.23 8.93 3.05
CA VAL A 69 6.81 9.19 2.83
C VAL A 69 6.39 8.86 1.40
N ILE A 70 7.27 9.11 0.42
CA ILE A 70 6.97 8.81 -0.99
C ILE A 70 6.83 7.30 -1.20
N SER A 71 7.79 6.52 -0.71
CA SER A 71 7.72 5.04 -0.82
C SER A 71 6.51 4.49 -0.07
N ASP A 72 6.19 5.05 1.11
CA ASP A 72 5.01 4.63 1.88
C ASP A 72 3.72 4.93 1.11
N LEU A 73 3.63 6.10 0.49
CA LEU A 73 2.45 6.48 -0.31
C LEU A 73 2.28 5.53 -1.50
N ILE A 74 3.37 5.26 -2.23
CA ILE A 74 3.33 4.30 -3.35
C ILE A 74 2.88 2.94 -2.84
N GLY A 75 3.45 2.49 -1.72
CA GLY A 75 3.11 1.19 -1.12
C GLY A 75 1.64 1.08 -0.78
N TYR A 76 1.06 2.10 -0.14
CA TYR A 76 -0.37 2.09 0.19
C TYR A 76 -1.25 2.15 -1.06
N LEU A 77 -0.83 2.82 -2.13
CA LEU A 77 -1.56 2.80 -3.40
C LEU A 77 -1.54 1.41 -4.04
N VAL A 78 -0.42 0.71 -3.97
CA VAL A 78 -0.34 -0.70 -4.41
C VAL A 78 -1.30 -1.56 -3.58
N LEU A 79 -1.28 -1.41 -2.25
CA LEU A 79 -2.19 -2.15 -1.36
C LEU A 79 -3.66 -1.83 -1.65
N TYR A 80 -3.96 -0.58 -1.97
CA TYR A 80 -5.31 -0.17 -2.38
C TYR A 80 -5.76 -0.96 -3.62
N ARG A 81 -4.89 -1.05 -4.63
CA ARG A 81 -5.18 -1.83 -5.84
C ARG A 81 -5.37 -3.31 -5.52
N VAL A 82 -4.53 -3.88 -4.66
CA VAL A 82 -4.65 -5.28 -4.23
C VAL A 82 -5.98 -5.50 -3.51
N ALA A 83 -6.37 -4.59 -2.62
CA ALA A 83 -7.64 -4.68 -1.90
C ALA A 83 -8.83 -4.68 -2.86
N LEU A 84 -8.81 -3.83 -3.89
CA LEU A 84 -9.84 -3.80 -4.92
C LEU A 84 -9.92 -5.13 -5.68
N ILE A 85 -8.78 -5.71 -6.04
CA ILE A 85 -8.72 -7.01 -6.72
C ILE A 85 -9.30 -8.11 -5.83
N GLN A 86 -8.93 -8.13 -4.56
CA GLN A 86 -9.41 -9.15 -3.62
C GLN A 86 -10.92 -9.01 -3.38
N GLN A 87 -11.41 -7.80 -3.27
CA GLN A 87 -12.84 -7.55 -3.14
C GLN A 87 -13.61 -8.04 -4.37
N SER A 88 -13.08 -7.77 -5.56
CA SER A 88 -13.68 -8.22 -6.82
C SER A 88 -13.75 -9.75 -6.89
N ARG A 89 -12.70 -10.45 -6.47
CA ARG A 89 -12.68 -11.92 -6.41
C ARG A 89 -13.72 -12.45 -5.43
N PHE A 90 -13.86 -11.81 -4.27
CA PHE A 90 -14.86 -12.17 -3.28
C PHE A 90 -16.27 -11.99 -3.82
N ASP A 91 -16.55 -10.83 -4.43
CA ASP A 91 -17.88 -10.53 -5.00
C ASP A 91 -18.23 -11.51 -6.12
N TYR A 92 -17.26 -11.83 -7.00
CA TYR A 92 -17.46 -12.81 -8.07
C TYR A 92 -17.72 -14.19 -7.49
N GLY A 93 -16.97 -14.60 -6.47
CA GLY A 93 -17.18 -15.87 -5.79
C GLY A 93 -18.55 -15.97 -5.14
N ALA A 94 -19.06 -14.87 -4.58
CA ALA A 94 -20.37 -14.82 -3.93
C ALA A 94 -21.51 -14.97 -4.95
N LEU A 95 -21.27 -14.60 -6.22
CA LEU A 95 -22.26 -14.74 -7.27
C LEU A 95 -22.29 -16.15 -7.90
N MET A 96 -21.24 -16.91 -7.69
CA MET A 96 -21.12 -18.28 -8.21
C MET A 96 -21.75 -19.28 -7.26
#